data_86880b56fa48d8bb139d0b46899f438a
#
_entry.id   86880b56fa48d8bb139d0b46899f438a
#
_cell.length_a   1.000
_cell.length_b   1.000
_cell.length_c   1.000
_cell.angle_alpha   90.00
_cell.angle_beta   90.00
_cell.angle_gamma   90.00
#
_symmetry.space_group_name_H-M   'P 1'
#
loop_
_entity.id
_entity.type
_entity.pdbx_description
1 polymer ?
#
loop_
_entity_poly.entity_id
_entity_poly.type
_entity_poly.pdbx_seq_one_letter_code
_entity_poly.pdbx_strand_id
1 'polypeptide(L)'
;MVDRLQSLLSRFAVNAEVFHAGPLCGINDLPAEGERGQLHLIRAGQVRVEHADGSVLQIDQPSVLLYPRPLAHRFVTDAGRGADFACAHLQFEGAGNNPVASALPPVICLPLDQLYGGQPILSLLFEEAFAQRCGRQALLDRLFEVVLIQILRALMESGQLRVGLLAGMAHPRLRHALVAMHEAPADEWTLESLAQRAGMSRSAFADSFRDTIGSTPGHYLQGWRTRLVQQALRKGQPLKRIAIDVGYGSEAALSRAFKAQTGQSPRQWKHGLPA
;
A
#
# COMPACT_ATOMS: atom_id res chain seq x y z
N MET A 1 14.53 -6.04 16.49
CA MET A 1 14.30 -5.42 15.16
C MET A 1 12.89 -4.86 15.15
N VAL A 2 12.68 -3.57 14.79
CA VAL A 2 11.34 -2.98 14.73
C VAL A 2 10.62 -3.50 13.49
N ASP A 3 9.41 -4.04 13.65
CA ASP A 3 8.59 -4.44 12.50
C ASP A 3 7.96 -3.20 11.86
N ARG A 4 8.47 -2.86 10.69
CA ARG A 4 8.13 -1.61 9.97
C ARG A 4 6.77 -1.66 9.28
N LEU A 5 6.29 -2.85 8.92
CA LEU A 5 5.04 -3.05 8.19
C LEU A 5 3.87 -3.42 9.09
N GLN A 6 4.14 -4.01 10.26
CA GLN A 6 3.09 -4.49 11.18
C GLN A 6 2.10 -3.39 11.55
N SER A 7 2.61 -2.22 11.96
CA SER A 7 1.76 -1.09 12.36
C SER A 7 0.90 -0.52 11.22
N LEU A 8 1.35 -0.69 9.96
CA LEU A 8 0.61 -0.27 8.77
C LEU A 8 -0.43 -1.32 8.39
N LEU A 9 -0.01 -2.58 8.20
CA LEU A 9 -0.86 -3.65 7.67
C LEU A 9 -1.91 -4.13 8.66
N SER A 10 -1.65 -4.04 9.99
CA SER A 10 -2.66 -4.35 11.02
C SER A 10 -3.79 -3.31 11.09
N ARG A 11 -3.52 -2.07 10.69
CA ARG A 11 -4.51 -0.99 10.70
C ARG A 11 -5.17 -0.76 9.35
N PHE A 12 -4.44 -0.98 8.26
CA PHE A 12 -4.89 -0.76 6.89
C PHE A 12 -4.72 -2.06 6.10
N ALA A 13 -5.67 -2.97 6.30
CA ALA A 13 -5.67 -4.27 5.64
C ALA A 13 -5.71 -4.13 4.12
N VAL A 14 -5.11 -5.10 3.47
CA VAL A 14 -5.21 -5.28 2.02
C VAL A 14 -5.70 -6.69 1.77
N ASN A 15 -6.78 -6.82 1.01
CA ASN A 15 -7.33 -8.10 0.59
C ASN A 15 -7.05 -8.29 -0.89
N ALA A 16 -6.70 -9.51 -1.28
CA ALA A 16 -6.58 -9.90 -2.67
C ALA A 16 -7.76 -10.78 -3.08
N GLU A 17 -8.18 -10.64 -4.33
CA GLU A 17 -9.20 -11.46 -4.97
C GLU A 17 -8.69 -11.86 -6.36
N VAL A 18 -8.33 -13.13 -6.53
CA VAL A 18 -7.81 -13.64 -7.80
C VAL A 18 -8.93 -13.71 -8.84
N PHE A 19 -8.73 -13.06 -9.97
CA PHE A 19 -9.71 -13.04 -11.07
C PHE A 19 -9.24 -13.79 -12.32
N HIS A 20 -7.93 -14.04 -12.46
CA HIS A 20 -7.40 -14.80 -13.60
C HIS A 20 -6.20 -15.64 -13.18
N ALA A 21 -6.12 -16.86 -13.69
CA ALA A 21 -4.92 -17.70 -13.63
C ALA A 21 -4.88 -18.60 -14.84
N GLY A 22 -3.88 -18.43 -15.68
CA GLY A 22 -3.71 -19.15 -16.93
C GLY A 22 -2.99 -18.32 -17.99
N PRO A 23 -2.87 -18.85 -19.21
CA PRO A 23 -2.30 -18.11 -20.32
C PRO A 23 -3.23 -16.97 -20.77
N LEU A 24 -2.64 -15.82 -21.11
CA LEU A 24 -3.28 -14.75 -21.86
C LEU A 24 -2.62 -14.66 -23.23
N CYS A 25 -3.43 -14.76 -24.28
CA CYS A 25 -2.98 -14.72 -25.67
C CYS A 25 -3.54 -13.48 -26.38
N GLY A 26 -2.74 -12.89 -27.27
CA GLY A 26 -3.14 -11.73 -28.07
C GLY A 26 -3.32 -10.46 -27.24
N ILE A 27 -4.40 -9.75 -27.47
CA ILE A 27 -4.70 -8.46 -26.84
C ILE A 27 -5.74 -8.65 -25.74
N ASN A 28 -5.42 -8.19 -24.54
CA ASN A 28 -6.29 -8.28 -23.36
C ASN A 28 -6.38 -6.90 -22.69
N ASP A 29 -7.55 -6.30 -22.73
CA ASP A 29 -7.85 -5.03 -22.05
C ASP A 29 -8.23 -5.27 -20.59
N LEU A 30 -7.57 -4.55 -19.70
CA LEU A 30 -7.83 -4.58 -18.26
C LEU A 30 -8.30 -3.18 -17.83
N PRO A 31 -9.61 -3.00 -17.65
CA PRO A 31 -10.16 -1.72 -17.25
C PRO A 31 -9.78 -1.36 -15.82
N ALA A 32 -9.80 -0.07 -15.52
CA ALA A 32 -9.78 0.41 -14.14
C ALA A 32 -11.15 0.13 -13.50
N GLU A 33 -11.19 -0.68 -12.45
CA GLU A 33 -12.43 -1.06 -11.79
C GLU A 33 -12.55 -0.46 -10.39
N GLY A 34 -13.52 0.43 -10.20
CA GLY A 34 -13.82 1.02 -8.90
C GLY A 34 -12.61 1.66 -8.25
N GLU A 35 -12.32 1.28 -7.00
CA GLU A 35 -11.18 1.77 -6.21
C GLU A 35 -10.09 0.68 -6.00
N ARG A 36 -10.17 -0.42 -6.75
CA ARG A 36 -9.27 -1.57 -6.59
C ARG A 36 -7.98 -1.38 -7.38
N GLY A 37 -6.86 -1.74 -6.76
CA GLY A 37 -5.59 -1.97 -7.45
C GLY A 37 -5.58 -3.32 -8.16
N GLN A 38 -4.52 -3.59 -8.93
CA GLN A 38 -4.33 -4.88 -9.60
C GLN A 38 -2.89 -5.35 -9.41
N LEU A 39 -2.73 -6.66 -9.21
CA LEU A 39 -1.43 -7.32 -9.08
C LEU A 39 -1.38 -8.49 -10.08
N HIS A 40 -0.42 -8.42 -10.98
CA HIS A 40 -0.20 -9.45 -12.00
C HIS A 40 1.16 -10.10 -11.79
N LEU A 41 1.18 -11.41 -11.71
CA LEU A 41 2.37 -12.23 -11.73
C LEU A 41 2.51 -12.84 -13.12
N ILE A 42 3.59 -12.55 -13.79
CA ILE A 42 3.93 -13.06 -15.11
C ILE A 42 5.01 -14.12 -14.91
N ARG A 43 4.65 -15.40 -15.10
CA ARG A 43 5.56 -16.53 -14.91
C ARG A 43 6.47 -16.77 -16.09
N ALA A 44 5.91 -16.64 -17.30
CA ALA A 44 6.60 -16.94 -18.55
C ALA A 44 5.95 -16.22 -19.72
N GLY A 45 6.70 -16.04 -20.80
CA GLY A 45 6.26 -15.36 -22.01
C GLY A 45 6.70 -13.90 -22.04
N GLN A 46 6.57 -13.28 -23.21
CA GLN A 46 6.83 -11.86 -23.43
C GLN A 46 5.54 -11.08 -23.38
N VAL A 47 5.55 -9.96 -22.68
CA VAL A 47 4.37 -9.11 -22.51
C VAL A 47 4.74 -7.66 -22.79
N ARG A 48 4.00 -7.04 -23.70
CA ARG A 48 4.00 -5.59 -23.88
C ARG A 48 2.79 -5.02 -23.18
N VAL A 49 3.03 -4.12 -22.25
CA VAL A 49 1.99 -3.44 -21.49
C VAL A 49 1.82 -2.03 -22.04
N GLU A 50 0.61 -1.68 -22.42
CA GLU A 50 0.26 -0.36 -22.95
C GLU A 50 -0.66 0.37 -21.96
N HIS A 51 -0.36 1.64 -21.68
CA HIS A 51 -1.17 2.50 -20.83
C HIS A 51 -1.85 3.61 -21.64
N ALA A 52 -2.92 4.16 -21.10
CA ALA A 52 -3.72 5.19 -21.76
C ALA A 52 -2.95 6.49 -22.04
N ASP A 53 -1.89 6.78 -21.29
CA ASP A 53 -1.00 7.94 -21.50
C ASP A 53 0.03 7.72 -22.62
N GLY A 54 -0.02 6.57 -23.30
CA GLY A 54 0.90 6.17 -24.35
C GLY A 54 2.21 5.57 -23.87
N SER A 55 2.42 5.43 -22.55
CA SER A 55 3.58 4.73 -22.02
C SER A 55 3.49 3.24 -22.29
N VAL A 56 4.63 2.64 -22.61
CA VAL A 56 4.77 1.22 -22.93
C VAL A 56 5.84 0.59 -22.06
N LEU A 57 5.53 -0.55 -21.47
CA LEU A 57 6.46 -1.35 -20.69
C LEU A 57 6.65 -2.70 -21.37
N GLN A 58 7.91 -3.08 -21.62
CA GLN A 58 8.25 -4.40 -22.14
C GLN A 58 8.71 -5.32 -21.01
N ILE A 59 8.12 -6.51 -20.93
CA ILE A 59 8.41 -7.52 -19.91
C ILE A 59 8.86 -8.79 -20.61
N ASP A 60 10.16 -9.10 -20.52
CA ASP A 60 10.80 -10.21 -21.21
C ASP A 60 11.29 -11.32 -20.24
N GLN A 61 11.03 -11.17 -18.95
CA GLN A 61 11.41 -12.12 -17.90
C GLN A 61 10.30 -12.26 -16.87
N PRO A 62 10.28 -13.34 -16.07
CA PRO A 62 9.32 -13.49 -15.00
C PRO A 62 9.28 -12.27 -14.07
N SER A 63 8.12 -11.64 -13.97
CA SER A 63 7.98 -10.34 -13.32
C SER A 63 6.67 -10.20 -12.55
N VAL A 64 6.67 -9.33 -11.57
CA VAL A 64 5.46 -8.80 -10.93
C VAL A 64 5.18 -7.41 -11.47
N LEU A 65 3.91 -7.15 -11.77
CA LEU A 65 3.40 -5.85 -12.18
C LEU A 65 2.27 -5.46 -11.22
N LEU A 66 2.48 -4.38 -10.46
CA LEU A 66 1.55 -3.90 -9.44
C LEU A 66 1.04 -2.50 -9.79
N TYR A 67 -0.27 -2.37 -9.80
CA TYR A 67 -1.03 -1.13 -9.84
C TYR A 67 -1.71 -0.93 -8.49
N PRO A 68 -1.18 -0.12 -7.57
CA PRO A 68 -1.76 0.04 -6.24
C PRO A 68 -3.07 0.84 -6.23
N ARG A 69 -3.37 1.54 -7.32
CA ARG A 69 -4.59 2.31 -7.57
C ARG A 69 -5.16 1.95 -8.94
N PRO A 70 -6.46 2.19 -9.19
CA PRO A 70 -7.08 1.89 -10.47
C PRO A 70 -6.32 2.55 -11.62
N LEU A 71 -5.84 1.74 -12.56
CA LEU A 71 -5.18 2.19 -13.78
C LEU A 71 -5.50 1.23 -14.92
N ALA A 72 -6.21 1.73 -15.94
CA ALA A 72 -6.50 0.94 -17.12
C ALA A 72 -5.21 0.67 -17.92
N HIS A 73 -5.03 -0.58 -18.33
CA HIS A 73 -3.88 -1.01 -19.11
C HIS A 73 -4.27 -2.16 -20.04
N ARG A 74 -3.39 -2.43 -20.99
CA ARG A 74 -3.58 -3.48 -22.01
C ARG A 74 -2.36 -4.37 -22.04
N PHE A 75 -2.59 -5.69 -22.02
CA PHE A 75 -1.55 -6.67 -22.30
C PHE A 75 -1.60 -7.09 -23.78
N VAL A 76 -0.45 -7.05 -24.42
CA VAL A 76 -0.23 -7.57 -25.77
C VAL A 76 0.80 -8.68 -25.66
N THR A 77 0.39 -9.90 -26.01
CA THR A 77 1.21 -11.11 -25.96
C THR A 77 1.19 -11.80 -27.32
N ASP A 78 2.01 -12.81 -27.49
CA ASP A 78 1.96 -13.65 -28.70
C ASP A 78 0.58 -14.31 -28.83
N ALA A 79 0.00 -14.26 -30.03
CA ALA A 79 -1.36 -14.75 -30.27
C ALA A 79 -1.50 -16.28 -30.14
N GLY A 80 -0.41 -17.03 -30.38
CA GLY A 80 -0.42 -18.49 -30.35
C GLY A 80 0.11 -19.08 -29.05
N ARG A 81 1.19 -18.50 -28.50
CA ARG A 81 1.86 -18.99 -27.28
C ARG A 81 1.37 -18.30 -26.03
N GLY A 82 1.00 -17.01 -26.15
CA GLY A 82 0.59 -16.21 -25.00
C GLY A 82 1.70 -16.01 -23.97
N ALA A 83 1.29 -15.61 -22.78
CA ALA A 83 2.11 -15.55 -21.59
C ALA A 83 1.32 -16.08 -20.39
N ASP A 84 2.01 -16.69 -19.42
CA ASP A 84 1.39 -17.28 -18.24
C ASP A 84 1.21 -16.22 -17.13
N PHE A 85 -0.05 -16.01 -16.73
CA PHE A 85 -0.43 -15.03 -15.72
C PHE A 85 -1.11 -15.66 -14.52
N ALA A 86 -0.93 -15.02 -13.37
CA ALA A 86 -1.85 -15.07 -12.25
C ALA A 86 -2.14 -13.63 -11.83
N CYS A 87 -3.43 -13.24 -11.78
CA CYS A 87 -3.85 -11.86 -11.59
C CYS A 87 -4.87 -11.74 -10.47
N ALA A 88 -4.70 -10.72 -9.61
CA ALA A 88 -5.61 -10.43 -8.53
C ALA A 88 -5.97 -8.93 -8.47
N HIS A 89 -7.20 -8.64 -8.09
CA HIS A 89 -7.58 -7.33 -7.58
C HIS A 89 -7.04 -7.15 -6.17
N LEU A 90 -6.58 -5.94 -5.85
CA LEU A 90 -6.17 -5.57 -4.51
C LEU A 90 -7.14 -4.53 -3.95
N GLN A 91 -7.82 -4.88 -2.87
CA GLN A 91 -8.68 -3.96 -2.15
C GLN A 91 -7.95 -3.43 -0.93
N PHE A 92 -7.52 -2.18 -1.01
CA PHE A 92 -6.88 -1.46 0.07
C PHE A 92 -7.95 -0.88 1.01
N GLU A 93 -7.97 -1.30 2.28
CA GLU A 93 -8.91 -0.73 3.26
C GLU A 93 -8.71 0.79 3.37
N GLY A 94 -9.78 1.54 3.19
CA GLY A 94 -9.73 3.01 3.16
C GLY A 94 -9.62 3.59 1.75
N ALA A 95 -9.58 2.75 0.72
CA ALA A 95 -9.56 3.16 -0.69
C ALA A 95 -8.44 4.18 -1.00
N GLY A 96 -8.75 5.29 -1.67
CA GLY A 96 -7.78 6.34 -2.00
C GLY A 96 -7.02 6.96 -0.81
N ASN A 97 -7.48 6.75 0.43
CA ASN A 97 -6.82 7.23 1.65
C ASN A 97 -5.92 6.18 2.33
N ASN A 98 -5.78 4.98 1.74
CA ASN A 98 -4.87 3.97 2.28
C ASN A 98 -3.41 4.45 2.21
N PRO A 99 -2.68 4.48 3.35
CA PRO A 99 -1.33 5.02 3.37
C PRO A 99 -0.33 4.19 2.56
N VAL A 100 -0.55 2.88 2.44
CA VAL A 100 0.31 1.99 1.64
C VAL A 100 0.10 2.26 0.15
N ALA A 101 -1.14 2.20 -0.34
CA ALA A 101 -1.46 2.47 -1.75
C ALA A 101 -1.03 3.88 -2.18
N SER A 102 -1.20 4.88 -1.28
CA SER A 102 -0.80 6.27 -1.56
C SER A 102 0.71 6.48 -1.61
N ALA A 103 1.48 5.64 -0.89
CA ALA A 103 2.94 5.74 -0.84
C ALA A 103 3.64 5.03 -2.01
N LEU A 104 2.90 4.23 -2.78
CA LEU A 104 3.44 3.46 -3.90
C LEU A 104 3.37 4.27 -5.21
N PRO A 105 4.35 4.12 -6.11
CA PRO A 105 4.26 4.59 -7.49
C PRO A 105 2.99 4.10 -8.19
N PRO A 106 2.52 4.78 -9.24
CA PRO A 106 1.33 4.35 -9.98
C PRO A 106 1.50 2.97 -10.64
N VAL A 107 2.71 2.65 -11.06
CA VAL A 107 3.10 1.37 -11.68
C VAL A 107 4.39 0.89 -11.04
N ILE A 108 4.44 -0.37 -10.67
CA ILE A 108 5.64 -1.05 -10.15
C ILE A 108 5.82 -2.33 -10.96
N CYS A 109 6.97 -2.45 -11.60
CA CYS A 109 7.39 -3.67 -12.28
C CYS A 109 8.72 -4.13 -11.69
N LEU A 110 8.74 -5.35 -11.16
CA LEU A 110 9.94 -5.96 -10.58
C LEU A 110 10.10 -7.38 -11.10
N PRO A 111 11.31 -7.82 -11.47
CA PRO A 111 11.61 -9.22 -11.68
C PRO A 111 11.26 -10.07 -10.45
N LEU A 112 10.70 -11.27 -10.66
CA LEU A 112 10.29 -12.15 -9.55
C LEU A 112 11.47 -12.61 -8.69
N ASP A 113 12.67 -12.66 -9.25
CA ASP A 113 13.91 -13.00 -8.52
C ASP A 113 14.36 -11.93 -7.53
N GLN A 114 13.89 -10.69 -7.69
CA GLN A 114 14.12 -9.60 -6.73
C GLN A 114 13.22 -9.67 -5.49
N LEU A 115 12.22 -10.55 -5.47
CA LEU A 115 11.41 -10.82 -4.29
C LEU A 115 12.17 -11.75 -3.35
N TYR A 116 13.07 -11.20 -2.53
CA TYR A 116 13.94 -11.96 -1.64
C TYR A 116 13.14 -12.92 -0.73
N GLY A 117 13.50 -14.21 -0.74
CA GLY A 117 12.74 -15.24 0.00
C GLY A 117 11.36 -15.54 -0.58
N GLY A 118 10.99 -14.99 -1.74
CA GLY A 118 9.68 -15.17 -2.37
C GLY A 118 9.57 -16.47 -3.20
N GLN A 119 10.66 -17.11 -3.56
CA GLN A 119 10.64 -18.27 -4.45
C GLN A 119 9.72 -19.43 -3.98
N PRO A 120 9.74 -19.87 -2.72
CA PRO A 120 8.83 -20.92 -2.26
C PRO A 120 7.35 -20.50 -2.32
N ILE A 121 7.07 -19.21 -2.07
CA ILE A 121 5.72 -18.63 -2.12
C ILE A 121 5.24 -18.58 -3.56
N LEU A 122 6.08 -18.12 -4.48
CA LEU A 122 5.77 -18.05 -5.92
C LEU A 122 5.58 -19.45 -6.51
N SER A 123 6.40 -20.43 -6.14
CA SER A 123 6.25 -21.82 -6.56
C SER A 123 4.90 -22.38 -6.13
N LEU A 124 4.55 -22.23 -4.84
CA LEU A 124 3.25 -22.65 -4.33
C LEU A 124 2.09 -21.93 -5.01
N LEU A 125 2.21 -20.62 -5.23
CA LEU A 125 1.17 -19.82 -5.89
C LEU A 125 0.95 -20.31 -7.32
N PHE A 126 2.00 -20.51 -8.11
CA PHE A 126 1.86 -20.97 -9.48
C PHE A 126 1.41 -22.44 -9.57
N GLU A 127 1.86 -23.32 -8.67
CA GLU A 127 1.33 -24.68 -8.58
C GLU A 127 -0.18 -24.67 -8.34
N GLU A 128 -0.65 -23.87 -7.38
CA GLU A 128 -2.06 -23.77 -7.06
C GLU A 128 -2.86 -23.04 -8.15
N ALA A 129 -2.25 -22.02 -8.79
CA ALA A 129 -2.90 -21.25 -9.87
C ALA A 129 -3.26 -22.12 -11.07
N PHE A 130 -2.44 -23.12 -11.38
CA PHE A 130 -2.65 -24.01 -12.52
C PHE A 130 -3.24 -25.38 -12.14
N ALA A 131 -3.48 -25.64 -10.84
CA ALA A 131 -4.15 -26.85 -10.36
C ALA A 131 -5.63 -26.57 -10.04
N GLN A 132 -6.48 -27.62 -10.14
CA GLN A 132 -7.89 -27.54 -9.76
C GLN A 132 -8.11 -28.27 -8.42
N ARG A 133 -7.67 -27.64 -7.31
CA ARG A 133 -7.79 -28.21 -5.96
C ARG A 133 -8.91 -27.56 -5.17
N CYS A 134 -9.47 -28.27 -4.20
CA CYS A 134 -10.42 -27.70 -3.25
C CYS A 134 -9.75 -26.60 -2.41
N GLY A 135 -10.44 -25.44 -2.25
CA GLY A 135 -9.90 -24.31 -1.51
C GLY A 135 -8.91 -23.43 -2.30
N ARG A 136 -8.69 -23.73 -3.59
CA ARG A 136 -7.77 -23.01 -4.49
C ARG A 136 -7.93 -21.48 -4.41
N GLN A 137 -9.15 -20.98 -4.58
CA GLN A 137 -9.42 -19.53 -4.57
C GLN A 137 -8.95 -18.88 -3.26
N ALA A 138 -9.39 -19.44 -2.13
CA ALA A 138 -9.01 -18.90 -0.81
C ALA A 138 -7.51 -18.94 -0.56
N LEU A 139 -6.81 -19.98 -1.02
CA LEU A 139 -5.37 -20.09 -0.89
C LEU A 139 -4.66 -19.06 -1.77
N LEU A 140 -5.07 -18.92 -3.03
CA LEU A 140 -4.48 -17.95 -3.96
C LEU A 140 -4.65 -16.51 -3.46
N ASP A 141 -5.84 -16.13 -2.97
CA ASP A 141 -6.08 -14.80 -2.40
C ASP A 141 -5.08 -14.49 -1.28
N ARG A 142 -4.85 -15.44 -0.36
CA ARG A 142 -3.86 -15.26 0.72
C ARG A 142 -2.42 -15.21 0.22
N LEU A 143 -2.08 -16.01 -0.78
CA LEU A 143 -0.74 -15.99 -1.37
C LEU A 143 -0.46 -14.65 -2.07
N PHE A 144 -1.42 -14.04 -2.74
CA PHE A 144 -1.28 -12.70 -3.32
C PHE A 144 -1.08 -11.63 -2.25
N GLU A 145 -1.77 -11.73 -1.09
CA GLU A 145 -1.52 -10.84 0.06
C GLU A 145 -0.07 -10.99 0.59
N VAL A 146 0.43 -12.22 0.66
CA VAL A 146 1.84 -12.48 1.05
C VAL A 146 2.82 -11.93 0.01
N VAL A 147 2.55 -12.10 -1.30
CA VAL A 147 3.39 -11.53 -2.37
C VAL A 147 3.43 -10.00 -2.27
N LEU A 148 2.31 -9.33 -1.97
CA LEU A 148 2.32 -7.89 -1.74
C LEU A 148 3.28 -7.48 -0.61
N ILE A 149 3.31 -8.24 0.50
CA ILE A 149 4.26 -7.97 1.59
C ILE A 149 5.70 -8.11 1.10
N GLN A 150 6.00 -9.11 0.27
CA GLN A 150 7.34 -9.27 -0.31
C GLN A 150 7.71 -8.13 -1.26
N ILE A 151 6.77 -7.64 -2.06
CA ILE A 151 6.97 -6.45 -2.90
C ILE A 151 7.31 -5.22 -2.04
N LEU A 152 6.55 -4.98 -0.96
CA LEU A 152 6.82 -3.86 -0.05
C LEU A 152 8.20 -3.96 0.60
N ARG A 153 8.63 -5.16 0.99
CA ARG A 153 9.98 -5.42 1.51
C ARG A 153 11.05 -5.11 0.46
N ALA A 154 10.91 -5.67 -0.75
CA ALA A 154 11.84 -5.43 -1.85
C ALA A 154 11.99 -3.94 -2.18
N LEU A 155 10.87 -3.21 -2.24
CA LEU A 155 10.88 -1.76 -2.48
C LEU A 155 11.58 -0.97 -1.37
N MET A 156 11.42 -1.37 -0.09
CA MET A 156 12.11 -0.72 1.02
C MET A 156 13.61 -1.06 1.07
N GLU A 157 14.01 -2.22 0.56
CA GLU A 157 15.41 -2.68 0.55
C GLU A 157 16.18 -2.17 -0.66
N SER A 158 15.51 -2.00 -1.80
CA SER A 158 16.15 -1.53 -3.05
C SER A 158 16.63 -0.07 -3.01
N GLY A 159 16.13 0.75 -2.06
CA GLY A 159 16.41 2.19 -2.02
C GLY A 159 15.83 2.99 -3.20
N GLN A 160 14.96 2.39 -4.01
CA GLN A 160 14.34 3.06 -5.16
C GLN A 160 13.35 4.15 -4.74
N LEU A 161 12.73 3.99 -3.58
CA LEU A 161 11.80 4.97 -3.02
C LEU A 161 12.58 6.03 -2.24
N ARG A 162 12.73 7.22 -2.81
CA ARG A 162 13.52 8.31 -2.20
C ARG A 162 12.73 9.18 -1.24
N VAL A 163 11.42 9.32 -1.45
CA VAL A 163 10.54 10.20 -0.66
C VAL A 163 9.24 9.48 -0.33
N GLY A 164 8.67 9.80 0.82
CA GLY A 164 7.39 9.32 1.30
C GLY A 164 7.48 8.27 2.41
N LEU A 165 6.33 7.71 2.75
CA LEU A 165 6.19 6.79 3.89
C LEU A 165 7.15 5.59 3.83
N LEU A 166 7.21 4.90 2.70
CA LEU A 166 8.04 3.71 2.57
C LEU A 166 9.54 4.04 2.58
N ALA A 167 9.95 5.19 2.04
CA ALA A 167 11.31 5.69 2.17
C ALA A 167 11.67 5.95 3.63
N GLY A 168 10.75 6.58 4.39
CA GLY A 168 10.92 6.80 5.83
C GLY A 168 11.00 5.49 6.62
N MET A 169 10.18 4.49 6.26
CA MET A 169 10.23 3.16 6.85
C MET A 169 11.51 2.37 6.50
N ALA A 170 12.10 2.64 5.35
CA ALA A 170 13.40 2.09 4.95
C ALA A 170 14.57 2.79 5.69
N HIS A 171 14.41 4.07 6.05
CA HIS A 171 15.47 4.86 6.67
C HIS A 171 15.88 4.30 8.05
N PRO A 172 17.18 4.06 8.31
CA PRO A 172 17.65 3.33 9.49
C PRO A 172 17.31 4.00 10.83
N ARG A 173 17.13 5.31 10.87
CA ARG A 173 16.81 6.09 12.09
C ARG A 173 15.34 6.54 12.12
N LEU A 174 14.83 7.15 11.04
CA LEU A 174 13.47 7.70 11.00
C LEU A 174 12.39 6.65 11.24
N ARG A 175 12.60 5.40 10.81
CA ARG A 175 11.67 4.28 11.05
C ARG A 175 11.26 4.14 12.51
N HIS A 176 12.14 4.42 13.48
CA HIS A 176 11.84 4.30 14.90
C HIS A 176 10.83 5.34 15.37
N ALA A 177 10.94 6.58 14.88
CA ALA A 177 9.95 7.62 15.17
C ALA A 177 8.63 7.37 14.44
N LEU A 178 8.68 6.94 13.16
CA LEU A 178 7.48 6.63 12.38
C LEU A 178 6.67 5.49 12.99
N VAL A 179 7.33 4.37 13.33
CA VAL A 179 6.66 3.24 13.99
C VAL A 179 6.06 3.66 15.32
N ALA A 180 6.78 4.44 16.15
CA ALA A 180 6.26 4.95 17.42
C ALA A 180 4.99 5.81 17.23
N MET A 181 4.99 6.73 16.24
CA MET A 181 3.80 7.51 15.90
C MET A 181 2.63 6.65 15.43
N HIS A 182 2.92 5.56 14.69
CA HIS A 182 1.88 4.66 14.19
C HIS A 182 1.28 3.77 15.29
N GLU A 183 2.12 3.26 16.18
CA GLU A 183 1.69 2.39 17.29
C GLU A 183 0.92 3.15 18.35
N ALA A 184 1.40 4.34 18.71
CA ALA A 184 0.82 5.19 19.75
C ALA A 184 0.42 6.58 19.20
N PRO A 185 -0.58 6.66 18.30
CA PRO A 185 -1.00 7.93 17.71
C PRO A 185 -1.62 8.90 18.71
N ALA A 186 -2.11 8.40 19.83
CA ALA A 186 -2.72 9.23 20.89
C ALA A 186 -1.69 9.95 21.75
N ASP A 187 -0.45 9.49 21.78
CA ASP A 187 0.59 10.07 22.62
C ASP A 187 0.92 11.52 22.22
N GLU A 188 1.37 12.30 23.18
CA GLU A 188 1.85 13.68 22.97
C GLU A 188 3.28 13.68 22.41
N TRP A 189 3.38 13.42 21.09
CA TRP A 189 4.67 13.44 20.40
C TRP A 189 5.17 14.87 20.21
N THR A 190 6.35 15.17 20.76
CA THR A 190 7.10 16.40 20.50
C THR A 190 8.23 16.14 19.51
N LEU A 191 8.75 17.20 18.88
CA LEU A 191 9.92 17.09 18.02
C LEU A 191 11.11 16.47 18.76
N GLU A 192 11.26 16.79 20.04
CA GLU A 192 12.33 16.29 20.91
C GLU A 192 12.20 14.79 21.18
N SER A 193 10.98 14.35 21.60
CA SER A 193 10.74 12.92 21.88
C SER A 193 10.88 12.06 20.63
N LEU A 194 10.47 12.55 19.45
CA LEU A 194 10.63 11.86 18.17
C LEU A 194 12.11 11.81 17.74
N ALA A 195 12.85 12.90 17.89
CA ALA A 195 14.29 12.94 17.62
C ALA A 195 15.07 11.97 18.50
N GLN A 196 14.72 11.89 19.79
CA GLN A 196 15.29 10.93 20.74
C GLN A 196 14.99 9.48 20.29
N ARG A 197 13.75 9.17 19.88
CA ARG A 197 13.39 7.86 19.33
C ARG A 197 14.22 7.48 18.10
N ALA A 198 14.54 8.47 17.25
CA ALA A 198 15.36 8.30 16.07
C ALA A 198 16.87 8.26 16.37
N GLY A 199 17.30 8.55 17.60
CA GLY A 199 18.72 8.67 17.96
C GLY A 199 19.40 9.83 17.24
N MET A 200 18.71 10.98 17.07
CA MET A 200 19.15 12.16 16.34
C MET A 200 19.01 13.43 17.16
N SER A 201 19.80 14.46 16.82
CA SER A 201 19.52 15.82 17.32
C SER A 201 18.22 16.36 16.74
N ARG A 202 17.57 17.32 17.39
CA ARG A 202 16.29 17.92 16.95
C ARG A 202 16.38 18.49 15.52
N SER A 203 17.43 19.23 15.20
CA SER A 203 17.61 19.84 13.88
C SER A 203 17.83 18.76 12.81
N ALA A 204 18.78 17.84 13.03
CA ALA A 204 19.06 16.76 12.10
C ALA A 204 17.84 15.86 11.85
N PHE A 205 17.02 15.60 12.89
CA PHE A 205 15.78 14.84 12.74
C PHE A 205 14.75 15.61 11.91
N ALA A 206 14.52 16.90 12.20
CA ALA A 206 13.53 17.71 11.48
C ALA A 206 13.86 17.82 10.00
N ASP A 207 15.12 18.06 9.66
CA ASP A 207 15.58 18.19 8.26
C ASP A 207 15.50 16.84 7.55
N SER A 208 16.08 15.78 8.12
CA SER A 208 16.03 14.43 7.55
C SER A 208 14.59 13.93 7.39
N PHE A 209 13.71 14.22 8.34
CA PHE A 209 12.31 13.82 8.26
C PHE A 209 11.59 14.56 7.12
N ARG A 210 11.80 15.87 6.98
CA ARG A 210 11.22 16.68 5.89
C ARG A 210 11.71 16.21 4.53
N ASP A 211 13.00 15.99 4.38
CA ASP A 211 13.62 15.56 3.12
C ASP A 211 13.13 14.15 2.71
N THR A 212 13.01 13.24 3.69
CA THR A 212 12.61 11.85 3.40
C THR A 212 11.10 11.68 3.29
N ILE A 213 10.30 12.34 4.14
CA ILE A 213 8.83 12.17 4.16
C ILE A 213 8.11 13.19 3.28
N GLY A 214 8.73 14.35 3.03
CA GLY A 214 8.12 15.46 2.29
C GLY A 214 7.24 16.38 3.16
N SER A 215 7.25 16.19 4.49
CA SER A 215 6.47 17.00 5.43
C SER A 215 7.10 17.06 6.80
N THR A 216 6.66 17.99 7.66
CA THR A 216 7.13 18.03 9.06
C THR A 216 6.56 16.88 9.88
N PRO A 217 7.25 16.43 10.96
CA PRO A 217 6.75 15.37 11.83
C PRO A 217 5.35 15.61 12.39
N GLY A 218 5.07 16.86 12.82
CA GLY A 218 3.74 17.24 13.35
C GLY A 218 2.65 17.15 12.27
N HIS A 219 2.92 17.64 11.05
CA HIS A 219 1.96 17.56 9.94
C HIS A 219 1.72 16.10 9.53
N TYR A 220 2.78 15.29 9.48
CA TYR A 220 2.67 13.86 9.22
C TYR A 220 1.78 13.13 10.23
N LEU A 221 2.00 13.38 11.54
CA LEU A 221 1.19 12.78 12.61
C LEU A 221 -0.28 13.21 12.52
N GLN A 222 -0.55 14.47 12.21
CA GLN A 222 -1.93 14.93 11.98
C GLN A 222 -2.58 14.22 10.81
N GLY A 223 -1.87 14.05 9.69
CA GLY A 223 -2.33 13.27 8.54
C GLY A 223 -2.59 11.81 8.90
N TRP A 224 -1.71 11.19 9.70
CA TRP A 224 -1.88 9.83 10.21
C TRP A 224 -3.14 9.71 11.07
N ARG A 225 -3.30 10.57 12.07
CA ARG A 225 -4.51 10.64 12.93
C ARG A 225 -5.77 10.81 12.08
N THR A 226 -5.75 11.66 11.07
CA THR A 226 -6.89 11.88 10.16
C THR A 226 -7.29 10.60 9.43
N ARG A 227 -6.33 9.82 8.92
CA ARG A 227 -6.61 8.52 8.27
C ARG A 227 -7.24 7.52 9.25
N LEU A 228 -6.76 7.48 10.49
CA LEU A 228 -7.36 6.64 11.52
C LEU A 228 -8.80 7.07 11.85
N VAL A 229 -9.06 8.38 11.91
CA VAL A 229 -10.42 8.92 12.09
C VAL A 229 -11.32 8.49 10.94
N GLN A 230 -10.88 8.63 9.70
CA GLN A 230 -11.63 8.22 8.51
C GLN A 230 -11.97 6.72 8.55
N GLN A 231 -11.01 5.88 8.92
CA GLN A 231 -11.22 4.45 9.06
C GLN A 231 -12.23 4.11 10.16
N ALA A 232 -12.10 4.74 11.33
CA ALA A 232 -13.01 4.53 12.45
C ALA A 232 -14.44 5.00 12.14
N LEU A 233 -14.60 6.10 11.40
CA LEU A 233 -15.90 6.59 10.92
C LEU A 233 -16.55 5.62 9.93
N ARG A 234 -15.79 5.00 9.02
CA ARG A 234 -16.31 3.94 8.12
C ARG A 234 -16.82 2.74 8.92
N LYS A 235 -16.12 2.37 9.99
CA LYS A 235 -16.52 1.29 10.91
C LYS A 235 -17.67 1.69 11.85
N GLY A 236 -18.24 2.90 11.70
CA GLY A 236 -19.38 3.37 12.49
C GLY A 236 -19.06 3.75 13.94
N GLN A 237 -17.79 3.88 14.31
CA GLN A 237 -17.40 4.19 15.69
C GLN A 237 -17.89 5.58 16.12
N PRO A 238 -18.25 5.76 17.43
CA PRO A 238 -18.67 7.05 17.97
C PRO A 238 -17.51 8.05 17.98
N LEU A 239 -17.79 9.31 17.60
CA LEU A 239 -16.77 10.37 17.50
C LEU A 239 -16.03 10.61 18.82
N LYS A 240 -16.73 10.48 19.95
CA LYS A 240 -16.15 10.59 21.29
C LYS A 240 -15.04 9.55 21.52
N ARG A 241 -15.28 8.31 21.11
CA ARG A 241 -14.30 7.23 21.25
C ARG A 241 -13.12 7.47 20.32
N ILE A 242 -13.40 7.83 19.07
CA ILE A 242 -12.37 8.14 18.07
C ILE A 242 -11.43 9.25 18.59
N ALA A 243 -11.98 10.32 19.18
CA ALA A 243 -11.17 11.42 19.70
C ALA A 243 -10.11 10.94 20.71
N ILE A 244 -10.51 10.09 21.64
CA ILE A 244 -9.61 9.51 22.64
C ILE A 244 -8.55 8.63 21.96
N ASP A 245 -8.97 7.74 21.08
CA ASP A 245 -8.10 6.74 20.43
C ASP A 245 -7.01 7.38 19.54
N VAL A 246 -7.25 8.62 19.06
CA VAL A 246 -6.26 9.36 18.23
C VAL A 246 -5.62 10.55 18.95
N GLY A 247 -5.87 10.71 20.27
CA GLY A 247 -5.18 11.70 21.12
C GLY A 247 -5.72 13.13 21.05
N TYR A 248 -7.03 13.29 20.84
CA TYR A 248 -7.68 14.59 21.00
C TYR A 248 -8.47 14.65 22.31
N GLY A 249 -8.30 15.73 23.08
CA GLY A 249 -8.96 15.92 24.36
C GLY A 249 -10.48 16.12 24.27
N SER A 250 -11.05 16.32 23.08
CA SER A 250 -12.50 16.46 22.88
C SER A 250 -12.91 16.22 21.43
N GLU A 251 -14.21 15.89 21.21
CA GLU A 251 -14.81 15.79 19.88
C GLU A 251 -14.68 17.10 19.09
N ALA A 252 -14.79 18.25 19.78
CA ALA A 252 -14.65 19.56 19.15
C ALA A 252 -13.21 19.80 18.65
N ALA A 253 -12.20 19.40 19.41
CA ALA A 253 -10.79 19.49 19.00
C ALA A 253 -10.52 18.60 17.79
N LEU A 254 -10.97 17.34 17.85
CA LEU A 254 -10.88 16.42 16.71
C LEU A 254 -11.58 16.99 15.46
N SER A 255 -12.81 17.50 15.62
CA SER A 255 -13.59 18.03 14.47
C SER A 255 -12.91 19.22 13.80
N ARG A 256 -12.28 20.11 14.57
CA ARG A 256 -11.49 21.23 14.03
C ARG A 256 -10.27 20.72 13.26
N ALA A 257 -9.49 19.82 13.86
CA ALA A 257 -8.29 19.25 13.23
C ALA A 257 -8.64 18.47 11.95
N PHE A 258 -9.69 17.66 12.00
CA PHE A 258 -10.16 16.88 10.84
C PHE A 258 -10.63 17.81 9.70
N LYS A 259 -11.42 18.85 10.02
CA LYS A 259 -11.86 19.83 9.03
C LYS A 259 -10.68 20.60 8.41
N ALA A 260 -9.67 20.94 9.19
CA ALA A 260 -8.47 21.60 8.67
C ALA A 260 -7.69 20.72 7.67
N GLN A 261 -7.69 19.40 7.87
CA GLN A 261 -6.99 18.45 6.99
C GLN A 261 -7.81 18.01 5.77
N THR A 262 -9.15 17.94 5.89
CA THR A 262 -10.01 17.34 4.86
C THR A 262 -10.96 18.35 4.18
N GLY A 263 -11.04 19.56 4.70
CA GLY A 263 -12.02 20.57 4.27
C GLY A 263 -13.44 20.33 4.77
N GLN A 264 -13.75 19.19 5.37
CA GLN A 264 -15.09 18.77 5.81
C GLN A 264 -15.11 18.37 7.28
N SER A 265 -16.27 18.57 7.95
CA SER A 265 -16.45 18.00 9.29
C SER A 265 -16.54 16.46 9.25
N PRO A 266 -16.22 15.73 10.33
CA PRO A 266 -16.36 14.28 10.41
C PRO A 266 -17.76 13.78 10.02
N ARG A 267 -18.81 14.54 10.38
CA ARG A 267 -20.19 14.22 10.06
C ARG A 267 -20.47 14.35 8.55
N GLN A 268 -20.05 15.46 7.94
CA GLN A 268 -20.19 15.67 6.49
C GLN A 268 -19.44 14.61 5.70
N TRP A 269 -18.21 14.31 6.12
CA TRP A 269 -17.38 13.31 5.49
C TRP A 269 -18.02 11.92 5.55
N LYS A 270 -18.60 11.54 6.71
CA LYS A 270 -19.30 10.26 6.88
C LYS A 270 -20.55 10.16 5.99
N HIS A 271 -21.32 11.24 5.81
CA HIS A 271 -22.49 11.27 4.95
C HIS A 271 -22.14 11.19 3.45
N GLY A 272 -20.93 11.57 3.05
CA GLY A 272 -20.45 11.46 1.68
C GLY A 272 -19.85 10.09 1.32
N LEU A 273 -19.83 9.13 2.25
CA LEU A 273 -19.39 7.77 1.94
C LEU A 273 -20.44 7.06 1.09
N PRO A 274 -20.04 6.29 0.07
CA PRO A 274 -20.96 5.40 -0.63
C PRO A 274 -21.56 4.39 0.36
N ALA A 275 -22.87 4.08 0.13
CA ALA A 275 -23.60 3.13 0.96
C ALA A 275 -23.07 1.69 0.78
#